data_623c086c63d5f04dd9cd780e841cd9cf
#
_entry.id   623c086c63d5f04dd9cd780e841cd9cf
#
_cell.length_a   1.000
_cell.length_b   1.000
_cell.length_c   1.000
_cell.angle_alpha   90.00
_cell.angle_beta   90.00
_cell.angle_gamma   90.00
#
_symmetry.space_group_name_H-M   'P 1'
#
loop_
_entity.id
_entity.type
_entity.pdbx_description
1 polymer ?
#
loop_
_entity_poly.entity_id
_entity_poly.type
_entity_poly.pdbx_seq_one_letter_code
_entity_poly.pdbx_strand_id
1 'polypeptide(L)'
;MTVEAEIGEALILETIILSFLNHASAVATAAARITESANGKFVMEAGSRRVNPESAVQAARAAYIAGIDVTSNLETSRRWGIPTAGTASHAFTLSFPNELEAFEAQTETLGKSTIFLVDTYNQEDAIKSAVKVTGGELKGIRLDSGNLGEDSIAARELLDSLGAIDAQIMVSGDLDEYKIADLTTYPIDSFESGHRLVTGSGVPSAGFVYKLVAITDGTSETFNPVAKKATGKTNQGGRKFAKRLLSDEGFAVEEVITTNENDFLNNPDTQARELQTVIFQNGEIFNKWNVHEARAHCRAVIKELPKEKREIHFSSPAIPTTFKEV
;
A
#
# COMPACT_ATOMS: atom_id res chain seq x y z
N MET A 1 10.93 15.67 -4.72
CA MET A 1 10.08 16.85 -4.37
C MET A 1 10.98 18.07 -4.21
N THR A 2 10.55 19.22 -4.70
CA THR A 2 11.25 20.51 -4.54
C THR A 2 10.35 21.45 -3.75
N VAL A 3 10.93 22.16 -2.78
CA VAL A 3 10.25 23.20 -2.00
C VAL A 3 11.04 24.52 -2.24
N GLU A 4 10.34 25.57 -2.60
CA GLU A 4 10.87 26.91 -2.79
C GLU A 4 10.04 27.84 -1.89
N ALA A 5 10.69 28.45 -0.92
CA ALA A 5 10.10 29.29 0.11
C ALA A 5 11.16 30.17 0.78
N GLU A 6 10.73 31.12 1.62
CA GLU A 6 11.63 31.83 2.52
C GLU A 6 12.40 30.82 3.38
N ILE A 7 13.69 31.12 3.64
CA ILE A 7 14.58 30.14 4.29
C ILE A 7 14.06 29.64 5.64
N GLY A 8 13.45 30.51 6.43
CA GLY A 8 12.87 30.13 7.73
C GLY A 8 11.71 29.17 7.59
N GLU A 9 10.83 29.40 6.62
CA GLU A 9 9.70 28.52 6.30
C GLU A 9 10.18 27.19 5.76
N ALA A 10 11.14 27.20 4.81
CA ALA A 10 11.72 26.00 4.25
C ALA A 10 12.31 25.09 5.32
N LEU A 11 13.00 25.63 6.32
CA LEU A 11 13.59 24.87 7.42
C LEU A 11 12.53 24.25 8.35
N ILE A 12 11.45 24.96 8.65
CA ILE A 12 10.36 24.46 9.49
C ILE A 12 9.63 23.29 8.81
N LEU A 13 9.49 23.34 7.49
CA LEU A 13 8.79 22.32 6.71
C LEU A 13 9.52 20.97 6.65
N GLU A 14 10.83 20.92 6.91
CA GLU A 14 11.64 19.69 6.81
C GLU A 14 11.01 18.52 7.58
N THR A 15 10.84 18.67 8.89
CA THR A 15 10.34 17.60 9.75
C THR A 15 8.92 17.20 9.39
N ILE A 16 8.06 18.17 9.10
CA ILE A 16 6.65 17.93 8.75
C ILE A 16 6.55 17.11 7.46
N ILE A 17 7.20 17.57 6.40
CA ILE A 17 7.18 16.90 5.10
C ILE A 17 7.77 15.48 5.19
N LEU A 18 8.91 15.34 5.85
CA LEU A 18 9.59 14.04 5.96
C LEU A 18 8.83 13.04 6.80
N SER A 19 8.14 13.47 7.86
CA SER A 19 7.32 12.58 8.68
C SER A 19 6.18 11.94 7.88
N PHE A 20 5.50 12.71 7.02
CA PHE A 20 4.47 12.18 6.15
C PHE A 20 5.05 11.31 5.03
N LEU A 21 6.08 11.78 4.32
CA LEU A 21 6.63 11.07 3.18
C LEU A 21 7.26 9.74 3.57
N ASN A 22 8.07 9.70 4.62
CA ASN A 22 8.75 8.47 5.02
C ASN A 22 7.77 7.39 5.47
N HIS A 23 6.82 7.72 6.35
CA HIS A 23 5.84 6.74 6.81
C HIS A 23 4.90 6.29 5.69
N ALA A 24 4.29 7.24 4.97
CA ALA A 24 3.36 6.89 3.88
C ALA A 24 4.03 6.07 2.78
N SER A 25 5.30 6.37 2.43
CA SER A 25 6.03 5.61 1.41
C SER A 25 6.40 4.21 1.88
N ALA A 26 6.77 4.03 3.14
CA ALA A 26 7.04 2.71 3.70
C ALA A 26 5.79 1.82 3.67
N VAL A 27 4.65 2.35 4.11
CA VAL A 27 3.36 1.65 4.06
C VAL A 27 2.93 1.36 2.62
N ALA A 28 3.04 2.35 1.72
CA ALA A 28 2.70 2.16 0.31
C ALA A 28 3.57 1.10 -0.36
N THR A 29 4.86 1.04 -0.01
CA THR A 29 5.78 0.01 -0.52
C THR A 29 5.36 -1.38 -0.03
N ALA A 30 5.07 -1.54 1.27
CA ALA A 30 4.57 -2.81 1.83
C ALA A 30 3.26 -3.22 1.14
N ALA A 31 2.33 -2.28 0.98
CA ALA A 31 1.04 -2.50 0.33
C ALA A 31 1.19 -2.94 -1.14
N ALA A 32 2.03 -2.26 -1.91
CA ALA A 32 2.28 -2.60 -3.32
C ALA A 32 2.87 -4.02 -3.45
N ARG A 33 3.82 -4.38 -2.58
CA ARG A 33 4.43 -5.72 -2.58
C ARG A 33 3.43 -6.80 -2.18
N ILE A 34 2.61 -6.56 -1.16
CA ILE A 34 1.51 -7.43 -0.74
C ILE A 34 0.49 -7.63 -1.88
N THR A 35 0.10 -6.55 -2.54
CA THR A 35 -0.87 -6.58 -3.65
C THR A 35 -0.33 -7.35 -4.86
N GLU A 36 0.95 -7.15 -5.20
CA GLU A 36 1.59 -7.90 -6.28
C GLU A 36 1.69 -9.40 -5.94
N SER A 37 2.08 -9.73 -4.69
CA SER A 37 2.15 -11.12 -4.19
C SER A 37 0.78 -11.80 -4.16
N ALA A 38 -0.29 -11.07 -3.88
CA ALA A 38 -1.64 -11.62 -3.85
C ALA A 38 -2.16 -12.04 -5.24
N ASN A 39 -1.44 -11.69 -6.31
CA ASN A 39 -1.71 -12.13 -7.68
C ASN A 39 -3.18 -11.93 -8.11
N GLY A 40 -3.74 -10.77 -7.80
CA GLY A 40 -5.12 -10.40 -8.14
C GLY A 40 -6.19 -10.86 -7.15
N LYS A 41 -5.84 -11.62 -6.11
CA LYS A 41 -6.76 -11.95 -5.02
C LYS A 41 -7.01 -10.71 -4.15
N PHE A 42 -8.17 -10.67 -3.53
CA PHE A 42 -8.61 -9.56 -2.68
C PHE A 42 -7.74 -9.42 -1.43
N VAL A 43 -7.38 -8.18 -1.07
CA VAL A 43 -6.58 -7.89 0.13
C VAL A 43 -7.24 -6.81 0.97
N MET A 44 -7.39 -7.09 2.27
CA MET A 44 -7.93 -6.18 3.27
C MET A 44 -6.82 -5.69 4.21
N GLU A 45 -6.81 -4.40 4.52
CA GLU A 45 -6.01 -3.81 5.59
C GLU A 45 -6.76 -3.87 6.92
N ALA A 46 -6.13 -4.43 7.97
CA ALA A 46 -6.68 -4.55 9.32
C ALA A 46 -5.66 -4.23 10.42
N GLY A 47 -4.84 -3.21 10.21
CA GLY A 47 -3.73 -2.85 11.11
C GLY A 47 -4.02 -1.73 12.11
N SER A 48 -5.25 -1.21 12.20
CA SER A 48 -5.58 -0.04 13.03
C SER A 48 -5.16 -0.14 14.50
N ARG A 49 -5.10 -1.36 15.06
CA ARG A 49 -4.66 -1.62 16.44
C ARG A 49 -3.14 -1.72 16.64
N ARG A 50 -2.35 -1.55 15.57
CA ARG A 50 -0.89 -1.78 15.57
C ARG A 50 -0.05 -0.51 15.60
N VAL A 51 -0.67 0.63 15.38
CA VAL A 51 -0.04 1.95 15.38
C VAL A 51 -0.96 2.96 16.06
N ASN A 52 -0.48 4.16 16.28
CA ASN A 52 -1.27 5.25 16.85
C ASN A 52 -2.49 5.57 15.95
N PRO A 53 -3.64 5.98 16.50
CA PRO A 53 -4.89 6.14 15.74
C PRO A 53 -4.76 7.02 14.49
N GLU A 54 -4.08 8.17 14.55
CA GLU A 54 -3.92 9.03 13.38
C GLU A 54 -2.97 8.40 12.35
N SER A 55 -1.92 7.72 12.80
CA SER A 55 -1.02 6.96 11.92
C SER A 55 -1.76 5.80 11.25
N ALA A 56 -2.71 5.15 11.92
CA ALA A 56 -3.53 4.09 11.32
C ALA A 56 -4.38 4.61 10.15
N VAL A 57 -4.96 5.80 10.31
CA VAL A 57 -5.74 6.45 9.24
C VAL A 57 -4.86 6.77 8.03
N GLN A 58 -3.67 7.34 8.26
CA GLN A 58 -2.71 7.64 7.19
C GLN A 58 -2.16 6.36 6.53
N ALA A 59 -1.89 5.33 7.31
CA ALA A 59 -1.44 4.03 6.81
C ALA A 59 -2.50 3.38 5.90
N ALA A 60 -3.75 3.32 6.34
CA ALA A 60 -4.85 2.79 5.54
C ALA A 60 -5.03 3.55 4.21
N ARG A 61 -4.90 4.89 4.23
CA ARG A 61 -4.91 5.71 3.03
C ARG A 61 -3.75 5.37 2.09
N ALA A 62 -2.52 5.29 2.60
CA ALA A 62 -1.34 4.95 1.80
C ALA A 62 -1.45 3.54 1.21
N ALA A 63 -1.93 2.57 1.99
CA ALA A 63 -2.16 1.20 1.56
C ALA A 63 -3.20 1.12 0.43
N TYR A 64 -4.31 1.83 0.55
CA TYR A 64 -5.35 1.88 -0.49
C TYR A 64 -4.81 2.48 -1.80
N ILE A 65 -4.05 3.57 -1.74
CA ILE A 65 -3.41 4.17 -2.93
C ILE A 65 -2.50 3.16 -3.63
N ALA A 66 -1.78 2.35 -2.86
CA ALA A 66 -0.82 1.37 -3.37
C ALA A 66 -1.42 0.01 -3.78
N GLY A 67 -2.75 -0.17 -3.66
CA GLY A 67 -3.41 -1.33 -4.26
C GLY A 67 -4.30 -2.16 -3.34
N ILE A 68 -4.24 -1.98 -2.02
CA ILE A 68 -5.13 -2.68 -1.07
C ILE A 68 -6.60 -2.34 -1.40
N ASP A 69 -7.49 -3.32 -1.33
CA ASP A 69 -8.86 -3.16 -1.82
C ASP A 69 -9.77 -2.44 -0.84
N VAL A 70 -9.66 -2.79 0.44
CA VAL A 70 -10.49 -2.22 1.52
C VAL A 70 -9.69 -2.08 2.81
N THR A 71 -10.21 -1.30 3.74
CA THR A 71 -9.64 -1.15 5.09
C THR A 71 -10.68 -1.44 6.18
N SER A 72 -10.22 -1.89 7.33
CA SER A 72 -11.04 -1.96 8.54
C SER A 72 -11.21 -0.60 9.25
N ASN A 73 -10.52 0.46 8.78
CA ASN A 73 -10.50 1.78 9.40
C ASN A 73 -11.66 2.65 8.92
N LEU A 74 -12.71 2.77 9.73
CA LEU A 74 -13.91 3.55 9.40
C LEU A 74 -13.63 5.06 9.25
N GLU A 75 -12.64 5.61 9.97
CA GLU A 75 -12.28 7.01 9.86
C GLU A 75 -11.68 7.34 8.48
N THR A 76 -10.95 6.39 7.90
CA THR A 76 -10.41 6.50 6.54
C THR A 76 -11.54 6.58 5.50
N SER A 77 -12.62 5.80 5.69
CA SER A 77 -13.82 5.90 4.87
C SER A 77 -14.51 7.26 5.03
N ARG A 78 -14.67 7.71 6.25
CA ARG A 78 -15.30 9.01 6.55
C ARG A 78 -14.54 10.19 5.92
N ARG A 79 -13.21 10.17 5.95
CA ARG A 79 -12.37 11.25 5.39
C ARG A 79 -12.27 11.23 3.87
N TRP A 80 -12.19 10.06 3.27
CA TRP A 80 -11.81 9.93 1.85
C TRP A 80 -12.67 8.98 1.03
N GLY A 81 -13.75 8.40 1.60
CA GLY A 81 -14.61 7.47 0.88
C GLY A 81 -13.95 6.13 0.52
N ILE A 82 -12.88 5.75 1.22
CA ILE A 82 -12.21 4.46 0.99
C ILE A 82 -13.15 3.33 1.43
N PRO A 83 -13.33 2.29 0.61
CA PRO A 83 -14.19 1.15 0.96
C PRO A 83 -13.73 0.47 2.23
N THR A 84 -14.70 0.05 3.05
CA THR A 84 -14.42 -0.65 4.31
C THR A 84 -15.02 -2.05 4.32
N ALA A 85 -14.34 -2.94 5.02
CA ALA A 85 -14.83 -4.26 5.36
C ALA A 85 -14.33 -4.67 6.75
N GLY A 86 -14.89 -5.72 7.29
CA GLY A 86 -14.50 -6.29 8.58
C GLY A 86 -15.12 -7.64 8.78
N THR A 87 -14.58 -8.38 9.73
CA THR A 87 -15.08 -9.68 10.19
C THR A 87 -15.19 -9.65 11.72
N ALA A 88 -15.90 -10.62 12.30
CA ALA A 88 -15.96 -10.77 13.76
C ALA A 88 -14.57 -11.09 14.33
N SER A 89 -14.34 -10.74 15.59
CA SER A 89 -13.14 -11.12 16.33
C SER A 89 -13.39 -12.37 17.20
N HIS A 90 -12.32 -13.05 17.62
CA HIS A 90 -12.43 -14.14 18.60
C HIS A 90 -13.18 -13.70 19.87
N ALA A 91 -12.97 -12.45 20.34
CA ALA A 91 -13.68 -11.92 21.49
C ALA A 91 -15.21 -11.88 21.31
N PHE A 92 -15.69 -11.67 20.07
CA PHE A 92 -17.12 -11.77 19.79
C PHE A 92 -17.62 -13.20 20.02
N THR A 93 -16.99 -14.20 19.41
CA THR A 93 -17.35 -15.61 19.61
C THR A 93 -17.28 -16.04 21.07
N LEU A 94 -16.21 -15.64 21.78
CA LEU A 94 -15.99 -15.92 23.21
C LEU A 94 -17.02 -15.24 24.14
N SER A 95 -17.75 -14.24 23.68
CA SER A 95 -18.78 -13.57 24.47
C SER A 95 -20.12 -14.30 24.51
N PHE A 96 -20.26 -15.39 23.75
CA PHE A 96 -21.45 -16.25 23.72
C PHE A 96 -21.18 -17.56 24.45
N PRO A 97 -22.24 -18.26 24.93
CA PRO A 97 -22.10 -19.56 25.60
C PRO A 97 -21.44 -20.63 24.72
N ASN A 98 -21.63 -20.56 23.43
CA ASN A 98 -21.02 -21.45 22.44
C ASN A 98 -20.95 -20.75 21.07
N GLU A 99 -20.18 -21.31 20.16
CA GLU A 99 -19.91 -20.76 18.84
C GLU A 99 -21.13 -20.73 17.93
N LEU A 100 -22.03 -21.70 18.06
CA LEU A 100 -23.27 -21.74 17.27
C LEU A 100 -24.16 -20.50 17.57
N GLU A 101 -24.35 -20.17 18.84
CA GLU A 101 -25.13 -18.98 19.25
C GLU A 101 -24.46 -17.69 18.77
N ALA A 102 -23.12 -17.61 18.78
CA ALA A 102 -22.40 -16.48 18.20
C ALA A 102 -22.68 -16.34 16.69
N PHE A 103 -22.66 -17.43 15.95
CA PHE A 103 -22.91 -17.43 14.50
C PHE A 103 -24.38 -17.15 14.17
N GLU A 104 -25.32 -17.60 14.96
CA GLU A 104 -26.74 -17.23 14.85
C GLU A 104 -26.92 -15.72 15.03
N ALA A 105 -26.34 -15.12 16.08
CA ALA A 105 -26.40 -13.69 16.32
C ALA A 105 -25.71 -12.87 15.22
N GLN A 106 -24.56 -13.34 14.70
CA GLN A 106 -23.90 -12.73 13.55
C GLN A 106 -24.79 -12.75 12.30
N THR A 107 -25.43 -13.89 12.03
CA THR A 107 -26.32 -14.05 10.87
C THR A 107 -27.57 -13.20 11.00
N GLU A 108 -28.15 -13.09 12.19
CA GLU A 108 -29.28 -12.21 12.47
C GLU A 108 -28.97 -10.73 12.21
N THR A 109 -27.76 -10.31 12.61
CA THR A 109 -27.33 -8.89 12.52
C THR A 109 -26.85 -8.50 11.11
N LEU A 110 -26.05 -9.35 10.48
CA LEU A 110 -25.34 -9.05 9.23
C LEU A 110 -25.92 -9.73 7.99
N GLY A 111 -26.86 -10.62 8.20
CA GLY A 111 -27.40 -11.49 7.16
C GLY A 111 -26.53 -12.73 6.91
N LYS A 112 -27.03 -13.65 6.10
CA LYS A 112 -26.37 -14.92 5.79
C LYS A 112 -25.06 -14.74 5.02
N SER A 113 -25.01 -13.75 4.11
CA SER A 113 -23.83 -13.47 3.29
C SER A 113 -22.73 -12.73 4.08
N THR A 114 -22.22 -13.36 5.12
CA THR A 114 -21.13 -12.85 5.98
C THR A 114 -19.95 -13.83 6.02
N ILE A 115 -18.81 -13.39 6.55
CA ILE A 115 -17.59 -14.21 6.73
C ILE A 115 -17.49 -14.57 8.22
N PHE A 116 -17.39 -15.86 8.50
CA PHE A 116 -17.28 -16.38 9.87
C PHE A 116 -15.83 -16.69 10.24
N LEU A 117 -15.40 -16.24 11.42
CA LEU A 117 -14.12 -16.63 12.02
C LEU A 117 -14.27 -18.01 12.66
N VAL A 118 -13.54 -19.01 12.13
CA VAL A 118 -13.81 -20.42 12.44
C VAL A 118 -12.72 -21.12 13.26
N ASP A 119 -11.71 -20.40 13.70
CA ASP A 119 -10.58 -20.95 14.46
C ASP A 119 -10.56 -20.54 15.94
N THR A 120 -11.74 -20.21 16.51
CA THR A 120 -11.85 -19.91 17.94
C THR A 120 -11.71 -21.15 18.80
N TYR A 121 -12.31 -22.27 18.38
CA TYR A 121 -12.28 -23.57 19.08
C TYR A 121 -11.87 -24.70 18.13
N ASN A 122 -12.83 -25.47 17.62
CA ASN A 122 -12.61 -26.54 16.65
C ASN A 122 -13.06 -26.06 15.26
N GLN A 123 -12.11 -25.98 14.33
CA GLN A 123 -12.36 -25.44 12.99
C GLN A 123 -13.42 -26.23 12.21
N GLU A 124 -13.39 -27.56 12.29
CA GLU A 124 -14.35 -28.43 11.59
C GLU A 124 -15.77 -28.20 12.08
N ASP A 125 -15.97 -28.15 13.40
CA ASP A 125 -17.28 -27.91 14.02
C ASP A 125 -17.78 -26.48 13.75
N ALA A 126 -16.89 -25.51 13.72
CA ALA A 126 -17.20 -24.13 13.39
C ALA A 126 -17.68 -23.99 11.93
N ILE A 127 -16.99 -24.62 10.98
CA ILE A 127 -17.41 -24.62 9.56
C ILE A 127 -18.79 -25.26 9.42
N LYS A 128 -19.04 -26.42 10.05
CA LYS A 128 -20.36 -27.06 10.06
C LYS A 128 -21.45 -26.16 10.63
N SER A 129 -21.14 -25.44 11.71
CA SER A 129 -22.06 -24.49 12.35
C SER A 129 -22.35 -23.30 11.42
N ALA A 130 -21.33 -22.71 10.79
CA ALA A 130 -21.51 -21.60 9.85
C ALA A 130 -22.37 -21.98 8.64
N VAL A 131 -22.14 -23.17 8.05
CA VAL A 131 -22.96 -23.69 6.95
C VAL A 131 -24.38 -23.93 7.42
N LYS A 132 -24.59 -24.51 8.61
CA LYS A 132 -25.91 -24.79 9.19
C LYS A 132 -26.74 -23.52 9.39
N VAL A 133 -26.18 -22.48 10.05
CA VAL A 133 -26.93 -21.25 10.38
C VAL A 133 -27.28 -20.42 9.14
N THR A 134 -26.50 -20.54 8.06
CA THR A 134 -26.73 -19.83 6.81
C THR A 134 -27.50 -20.67 5.77
N GLY A 135 -27.64 -21.97 5.99
CA GLY A 135 -28.18 -22.88 4.99
C GLY A 135 -27.27 -23.01 3.76
N GLY A 136 -25.96 -22.84 3.93
CA GLY A 136 -24.97 -22.87 2.85
C GLY A 136 -24.75 -21.53 2.11
N GLU A 137 -25.49 -20.47 2.47
CA GLU A 137 -25.44 -19.16 1.79
C GLU A 137 -24.37 -18.20 2.41
N LEU A 138 -23.43 -18.72 3.23
CA LEU A 138 -22.37 -17.89 3.81
C LEU A 138 -21.48 -17.32 2.70
N LYS A 139 -20.98 -16.08 2.91
CA LYS A 139 -19.99 -15.50 1.99
C LYS A 139 -18.65 -16.22 2.07
N GLY A 140 -18.27 -16.67 3.27
CA GLY A 140 -17.02 -17.38 3.46
C GLY A 140 -16.66 -17.59 4.92
N ILE A 141 -15.45 -18.09 5.12
CA ILE A 141 -14.82 -18.32 6.41
C ILE A 141 -13.49 -17.57 6.50
N ARG A 142 -13.03 -17.31 7.73
CA ARG A 142 -11.69 -16.75 7.99
C ARG A 142 -10.90 -17.68 8.90
N LEU A 143 -9.66 -17.94 8.50
CA LEU A 143 -8.63 -18.64 9.26
C LEU A 143 -7.57 -17.62 9.70
N ASP A 144 -7.28 -17.55 10.99
CA ASP A 144 -6.35 -16.55 11.58
C ASP A 144 -5.10 -17.18 12.19
N SER A 145 -5.08 -18.50 12.35
CA SER A 145 -4.03 -19.25 13.04
C SER A 145 -3.80 -20.63 12.42
N GLY A 146 -2.74 -21.32 12.86
CA GLY A 146 -2.41 -22.67 12.40
C GLY A 146 -1.57 -22.71 11.12
N ASN A 147 -1.61 -23.83 10.41
CA ASN A 147 -1.01 -23.98 9.09
C ASN A 147 -2.01 -23.54 8.01
N LEU A 148 -2.06 -22.24 7.76
CA LEU A 148 -3.06 -21.62 6.88
C LEU A 148 -3.18 -22.29 5.50
N GLY A 149 -2.09 -22.82 4.95
CA GLY A 149 -2.11 -23.53 3.67
C GLY A 149 -2.88 -24.87 3.79
N GLU A 150 -2.42 -25.75 4.66
CA GLU A 150 -3.03 -27.07 4.86
C GLU A 150 -4.47 -26.94 5.42
N ASP A 151 -4.67 -26.01 6.36
CA ASP A 151 -5.99 -25.77 6.94
C ASP A 151 -6.98 -25.25 5.90
N SER A 152 -6.53 -24.48 4.90
CA SER A 152 -7.37 -24.02 3.79
C SER A 152 -7.79 -25.16 2.86
N ILE A 153 -6.93 -26.17 2.63
CA ILE A 153 -7.28 -27.37 1.86
C ILE A 153 -8.39 -28.13 2.59
N ALA A 154 -8.18 -28.43 3.87
CA ALA A 154 -9.18 -29.16 4.66
C ALA A 154 -10.51 -28.40 4.77
N ALA A 155 -10.44 -27.08 4.92
CA ALA A 155 -11.62 -26.21 4.96
C ALA A 155 -12.37 -26.23 3.61
N ARG A 156 -11.66 -26.19 2.48
CA ARG A 156 -12.28 -26.24 1.14
C ARG A 156 -13.00 -27.58 0.91
N GLU A 157 -12.33 -28.69 1.20
CA GLU A 157 -12.92 -30.02 1.10
C GLU A 157 -14.18 -30.15 1.96
N LEU A 158 -14.14 -29.65 3.18
CA LEU A 158 -15.29 -29.68 4.08
C LEU A 158 -16.44 -28.79 3.57
N LEU A 159 -16.19 -27.56 3.17
CA LEU A 159 -17.19 -26.65 2.60
C LEU A 159 -17.87 -27.26 1.39
N ASP A 160 -17.10 -27.88 0.48
CA ASP A 160 -17.61 -28.54 -0.72
C ASP A 160 -18.49 -29.75 -0.36
N SER A 161 -18.09 -30.56 0.60
CA SER A 161 -18.85 -31.71 1.09
C SER A 161 -20.18 -31.31 1.73
N LEU A 162 -20.26 -30.12 2.29
CA LEU A 162 -21.45 -29.54 2.91
C LEU A 162 -22.31 -28.74 1.90
N GLY A 163 -21.92 -28.68 0.63
CA GLY A 163 -22.65 -28.00 -0.44
C GLY A 163 -22.40 -26.48 -0.50
N ALA A 164 -21.48 -25.93 0.31
CA ALA A 164 -21.12 -24.52 0.33
C ALA A 164 -19.95 -24.20 -0.65
N ILE A 165 -20.10 -24.63 -1.90
CA ILE A 165 -19.06 -24.57 -2.94
C ILE A 165 -18.63 -23.14 -3.31
N ASP A 166 -19.52 -22.16 -3.15
CA ASP A 166 -19.26 -20.75 -3.46
C ASP A 166 -18.67 -19.97 -2.27
N ALA A 167 -18.55 -20.60 -1.09
CA ALA A 167 -17.99 -19.97 0.09
C ALA A 167 -16.50 -19.68 -0.08
N GLN A 168 -16.10 -18.45 0.19
CA GLN A 168 -14.72 -17.98 0.09
C GLN A 168 -13.91 -18.37 1.34
N ILE A 169 -12.61 -18.55 1.16
CA ILE A 169 -11.65 -18.72 2.26
C ILE A 169 -10.77 -17.48 2.35
N MET A 170 -10.92 -16.73 3.44
CA MET A 170 -10.07 -15.62 3.82
C MET A 170 -9.04 -16.10 4.85
N VAL A 171 -7.80 -15.64 4.72
CA VAL A 171 -6.77 -15.90 5.73
C VAL A 171 -6.18 -14.62 6.28
N SER A 172 -5.81 -14.66 7.56
CA SER A 172 -5.15 -13.60 8.31
C SER A 172 -4.06 -14.20 9.21
N GLY A 173 -3.34 -13.39 10.00
CA GLY A 173 -2.29 -13.89 10.90
C GLY A 173 -0.89 -13.47 10.51
N ASP A 174 -0.53 -12.21 10.80
CA ASP A 174 0.80 -11.61 10.54
C ASP A 174 1.33 -11.84 9.10
N LEU A 175 0.44 -11.64 8.12
CA LEU A 175 0.76 -11.81 6.71
C LEU A 175 1.61 -10.64 6.21
N ASP A 176 2.67 -10.99 5.48
CA ASP A 176 3.51 -10.11 4.68
C ASP A 176 3.53 -10.58 3.22
N GLU A 177 4.25 -9.88 2.36
CA GLU A 177 4.34 -10.19 0.94
C GLU A 177 4.88 -11.60 0.65
N TYR A 178 5.79 -12.12 1.48
CA TYR A 178 6.39 -13.44 1.28
C TYR A 178 5.41 -14.56 1.65
N LYS A 179 4.77 -14.47 2.82
CA LYS A 179 3.75 -15.43 3.22
C LYS A 179 2.57 -15.45 2.26
N ILE A 180 2.14 -14.28 1.78
CA ILE A 180 1.06 -14.19 0.80
C ILE A 180 1.47 -14.87 -0.51
N ALA A 181 2.69 -14.63 -1.00
CA ALA A 181 3.18 -15.30 -2.21
C ALA A 181 3.11 -16.83 -2.08
N ASP A 182 3.58 -17.38 -0.96
CA ASP A 182 3.52 -18.82 -0.68
C ASP A 182 2.07 -19.33 -0.63
N LEU A 183 1.18 -18.57 0.01
CA LEU A 183 -0.22 -18.96 0.20
C LEU A 183 -1.08 -18.83 -1.06
N THR A 184 -0.64 -18.15 -2.11
CA THR A 184 -1.41 -18.05 -3.37
C THR A 184 -1.60 -19.37 -4.10
N THR A 185 -0.78 -20.38 -3.81
CA THR A 185 -0.87 -21.73 -4.39
C THR A 185 -1.96 -22.59 -3.75
N TYR A 186 -2.51 -22.15 -2.62
CA TYR A 186 -3.55 -22.82 -1.86
C TYR A 186 -4.97 -22.30 -2.23
N PRO A 187 -6.04 -23.02 -1.86
CA PRO A 187 -7.42 -22.61 -2.15
C PRO A 187 -7.90 -21.46 -1.25
N ILE A 188 -7.15 -20.37 -1.27
CA ILE A 188 -7.39 -19.14 -0.52
C ILE A 188 -7.86 -18.07 -1.51
N ASP A 189 -8.95 -17.36 -1.19
CA ASP A 189 -9.57 -16.37 -2.06
C ASP A 189 -9.18 -14.95 -1.70
N SER A 190 -8.85 -14.70 -0.42
CA SER A 190 -8.55 -13.36 0.07
C SER A 190 -7.61 -13.37 1.28
N PHE A 191 -6.93 -12.24 1.47
CA PHE A 191 -5.95 -12.03 2.53
C PHE A 191 -6.32 -10.83 3.39
N GLU A 192 -6.05 -10.94 4.70
CA GLU A 192 -6.14 -9.81 5.63
C GLU A 192 -4.75 -9.56 6.24
N SER A 193 -4.17 -8.38 6.00
CA SER A 193 -2.86 -7.98 6.52
C SER A 193 -2.97 -6.82 7.48
N GLY A 194 -2.19 -6.83 8.55
CA GLY A 194 -2.24 -5.84 9.62
C GLY A 194 -0.87 -5.24 9.95
N HIS A 195 -0.16 -5.83 10.91
CA HIS A 195 1.04 -5.23 11.52
C HIS A 195 2.12 -4.87 10.50
N ARG A 196 2.53 -5.82 9.68
CA ARG A 196 3.59 -5.61 8.67
C ARG A 196 3.25 -4.52 7.68
N LEU A 197 1.98 -4.46 7.27
CA LEU A 197 1.46 -3.47 6.34
C LEU A 197 1.51 -2.06 6.91
N VAL A 198 0.86 -1.81 8.07
CA VAL A 198 0.68 -0.45 8.59
C VAL A 198 1.94 0.16 9.21
N THR A 199 2.90 -0.66 9.59
CA THR A 199 4.20 -0.20 10.06
C THR A 199 5.20 0.00 8.91
N GLY A 200 4.95 -0.59 7.74
CA GLY A 200 5.90 -0.65 6.64
C GLY A 200 7.18 -1.41 7.03
N SER A 201 7.11 -2.28 8.04
CA SER A 201 8.29 -2.95 8.58
C SER A 201 8.77 -4.09 7.67
N GLY A 202 10.08 -4.18 7.52
CA GLY A 202 10.72 -5.25 6.75
C GLY A 202 10.82 -4.99 5.25
N VAL A 203 10.26 -3.89 4.75
CA VAL A 203 10.37 -3.52 3.33
C VAL A 203 11.45 -2.46 3.11
N PRO A 204 12.09 -2.43 1.93
CA PRO A 204 12.92 -1.31 1.54
C PRO A 204 12.09 -0.02 1.51
N SER A 205 12.52 1.00 2.24
CA SER A 205 11.92 2.34 2.18
C SER A 205 12.87 3.32 1.54
N ALA A 206 12.35 4.36 0.91
CA ALA A 206 13.17 5.36 0.24
C ALA A 206 14.08 6.14 1.19
N GLY A 207 13.73 6.25 2.47
CA GLY A 207 14.53 6.98 3.47
C GLY A 207 14.73 8.42 3.06
N PHE A 208 13.66 9.15 2.77
CA PHE A 208 13.73 10.53 2.29
C PHE A 208 14.47 11.44 3.25
N VAL A 209 15.29 12.32 2.70
CA VAL A 209 16.00 13.39 3.38
C VAL A 209 15.70 14.72 2.72
N TYR A 210 15.89 15.80 3.46
CA TYR A 210 15.70 17.17 2.99
C TYR A 210 17.05 17.86 2.86
N LYS A 211 17.29 18.56 1.75
CA LYS A 211 18.57 19.25 1.48
C LYS A 211 18.32 20.63 0.90
N LEU A 212 18.99 21.63 1.47
CA LEU A 212 19.13 22.93 0.83
C LEU A 212 20.05 22.75 -0.40
N VAL A 213 19.56 23.13 -1.56
CA VAL A 213 20.27 22.92 -2.84
C VAL A 213 20.52 24.21 -3.61
N ALA A 214 19.79 25.28 -3.28
CA ALA A 214 20.00 26.59 -3.89
C ALA A 214 19.48 27.69 -2.97
N ILE A 215 20.04 28.87 -3.09
CA ILE A 215 19.66 30.06 -2.31
C ILE A 215 19.78 31.33 -3.19
N THR A 216 18.86 32.29 -2.99
CA THR A 216 18.97 33.64 -3.53
C THR A 216 19.05 34.66 -2.37
N ASP A 217 19.62 35.83 -2.60
CA ASP A 217 19.62 36.93 -1.68
C ASP A 217 18.34 37.79 -1.75
N GLY A 218 17.37 37.39 -2.58
CA GLY A 218 16.11 38.10 -2.78
C GLY A 218 16.21 39.33 -3.71
N THR A 219 17.41 39.69 -4.18
CA THR A 219 17.59 40.77 -5.15
C THR A 219 17.56 40.30 -6.60
N SER A 220 17.69 39.01 -6.82
CA SER A 220 17.70 38.36 -8.10
C SER A 220 16.73 37.17 -8.12
N GLU A 221 16.10 36.89 -9.26
CA GLU A 221 15.34 35.66 -9.50
C GLU A 221 16.25 34.43 -9.67
N THR A 222 17.57 34.66 -9.77
CA THR A 222 18.56 33.60 -9.98
C THR A 222 18.96 32.96 -8.66
N PHE A 223 18.73 31.66 -8.54
CA PHE A 223 19.17 30.87 -7.39
C PHE A 223 20.60 30.38 -7.58
N ASN A 224 21.45 30.67 -6.61
CA ASN A 224 22.84 30.19 -6.55
C ASN A 224 22.84 28.74 -6.01
N PRO A 225 23.43 27.77 -6.72
CA PRO A 225 23.55 26.41 -6.24
C PRO A 225 24.36 26.29 -4.97
N VAL A 226 23.87 25.53 -4.00
CA VAL A 226 24.61 25.19 -2.77
C VAL A 226 24.58 23.68 -2.56
N ALA A 227 25.68 23.14 -2.04
CA ALA A 227 25.78 21.70 -1.80
C ALA A 227 26.59 21.40 -0.55
N LYS A 228 26.20 20.38 0.20
CA LYS A 228 26.99 19.84 1.30
C LYS A 228 28.22 19.13 0.73
N LYS A 229 29.40 19.54 1.16
CA LYS A 229 30.69 18.88 0.83
C LYS A 229 31.20 18.17 2.09
N ALA A 230 30.93 16.86 2.22
CA ALA A 230 31.44 16.07 3.33
C ALA A 230 32.00 14.75 2.78
N THR A 231 33.02 14.21 3.47
CA THR A 231 33.64 12.92 3.09
C THR A 231 32.58 11.80 3.02
N GLY A 232 32.44 11.16 1.88
CA GLY A 232 31.54 10.04 1.65
C GLY A 232 30.06 10.41 1.46
N LYS A 233 29.67 11.69 1.47
CA LYS A 233 28.30 12.16 1.21
C LYS A 233 28.31 13.47 0.45
N THR A 234 28.31 13.40 -0.86
CA THR A 234 28.12 14.56 -1.73
C THR A 234 26.65 14.67 -2.13
N ASN A 235 26.13 15.89 -2.22
CA ASN A 235 24.88 16.18 -2.91
C ASN A 235 25.12 17.24 -3.97
N GLN A 236 24.37 17.17 -5.04
CA GLN A 236 24.46 18.14 -6.13
C GLN A 236 23.59 19.36 -5.80
N GLY A 237 24.15 20.56 -5.95
CA GLY A 237 23.43 21.82 -5.83
C GLY A 237 22.51 22.10 -7.03
N GLY A 238 21.72 23.17 -6.91
CA GLY A 238 20.79 23.62 -7.96
C GLY A 238 19.43 22.92 -7.95
N ARG A 239 18.46 23.56 -8.62
CA ARG A 239 17.13 22.98 -8.88
C ARG A 239 17.31 21.76 -9.78
N LYS A 240 16.50 20.70 -9.54
CA LYS A 240 16.51 19.48 -10.35
C LYS A 240 15.24 19.39 -11.16
N PHE A 241 15.41 18.89 -12.39
CA PHE A 241 14.36 18.46 -13.29
C PHE A 241 14.51 16.96 -13.49
N ALA A 242 13.40 16.24 -13.56
CA ALA A 242 13.42 14.78 -13.62
C ALA A 242 12.36 14.23 -14.57
N LYS A 243 12.77 13.32 -15.43
CA LYS A 243 11.88 12.60 -16.35
C LYS A 243 12.17 11.11 -16.29
N ARG A 244 11.14 10.32 -16.52
CA ARG A 244 11.24 8.88 -16.77
C ARG A 244 11.16 8.65 -18.27
N LEU A 245 12.17 7.99 -18.81
CA LEU A 245 12.19 7.57 -20.20
C LEU A 245 11.45 6.24 -20.34
N LEU A 246 10.63 6.13 -21.38
CA LEU A 246 9.81 4.95 -21.66
C LEU A 246 10.24 4.34 -23.00
N SER A 247 10.16 3.00 -23.10
CA SER A 247 10.29 2.29 -24.38
C SER A 247 9.07 2.54 -25.27
N ASP A 248 9.13 2.08 -26.51
CA ASP A 248 8.01 2.16 -27.46
C ASP A 248 6.78 1.37 -26.96
N GLU A 249 7.01 0.34 -26.14
CA GLU A 249 5.93 -0.44 -25.51
C GLU A 249 5.41 0.21 -24.22
N GLY A 250 5.96 1.35 -23.80
CA GLY A 250 5.55 2.09 -22.61
C GLY A 250 6.17 1.60 -21.29
N PHE A 251 7.21 0.76 -21.33
CA PHE A 251 7.94 0.37 -20.14
C PHE A 251 9.01 1.38 -19.74
N ALA A 252 9.17 1.58 -18.45
CA ALA A 252 10.20 2.43 -17.89
C ALA A 252 11.61 1.86 -18.14
N VAL A 253 12.48 2.66 -18.72
CA VAL A 253 13.84 2.29 -19.11
C VAL A 253 14.87 2.95 -18.19
N GLU A 254 14.67 4.24 -17.91
CA GLU A 254 15.62 5.05 -17.15
C GLU A 254 14.92 6.25 -16.50
N GLU A 255 15.43 6.70 -15.37
CA GLU A 255 15.12 8.02 -14.82
C GLU A 255 16.30 8.96 -15.02
N VAL A 256 16.05 10.10 -15.66
CA VAL A 256 17.08 11.12 -15.92
C VAL A 256 16.80 12.32 -15.04
N ILE A 257 17.82 12.74 -14.29
CA ILE A 257 17.80 13.93 -13.42
C ILE A 257 18.88 14.89 -13.92
N THR A 258 18.52 16.17 -14.08
CA THR A 258 19.44 17.24 -14.51
C THR A 258 19.18 18.52 -13.72
N THR A 259 20.14 19.46 -13.76
CA THR A 259 19.98 20.83 -13.28
C THR A 259 19.67 21.82 -14.40
N ASN A 260 19.66 21.37 -15.67
CA ASN A 260 19.34 22.17 -16.83
C ASN A 260 18.13 21.60 -17.56
N GLU A 261 17.00 22.28 -17.51
CA GLU A 261 15.75 21.83 -18.14
C GLU A 261 15.89 21.63 -19.67
N ASN A 262 16.76 22.38 -20.32
CA ASN A 262 17.00 22.28 -21.76
C ASN A 262 17.61 20.94 -22.20
N ASP A 263 18.20 20.18 -21.29
CA ASP A 263 18.75 18.85 -21.58
C ASP A 263 17.70 17.87 -22.05
N PHE A 264 16.43 18.13 -21.76
CA PHE A 264 15.29 17.33 -22.21
C PHE A 264 14.71 17.76 -23.55
N LEU A 265 15.02 18.98 -24.01
CA LEU A 265 14.51 19.50 -25.28
C LEU A 265 15.22 18.91 -26.50
N ASN A 266 16.40 18.34 -26.30
CA ASN A 266 17.28 17.87 -27.37
C ASN A 266 17.09 16.39 -27.75
N ASN A 267 16.11 15.68 -27.19
CA ASN A 267 15.84 14.28 -27.53
C ASN A 267 14.35 14.06 -27.81
N PRO A 268 13.84 14.53 -28.97
CA PRO A 268 12.41 14.51 -29.31
C PRO A 268 11.86 13.11 -29.58
N ASP A 269 12.72 12.12 -29.85
CA ASP A 269 12.29 10.77 -30.26
C ASP A 269 12.08 9.80 -29.05
N THR A 270 12.34 10.22 -27.84
CA THR A 270 12.17 9.37 -26.65
C THR A 270 10.85 9.71 -25.94
N GLN A 271 9.96 8.74 -25.82
CA GLN A 271 8.80 8.90 -24.98
C GLN A 271 9.27 9.17 -23.54
N ALA A 272 8.85 10.28 -22.96
CA ALA A 272 9.28 10.68 -21.64
C ALA A 272 8.09 11.18 -20.81
N ARG A 273 8.06 10.77 -19.54
CA ARG A 273 7.06 11.24 -18.57
C ARG A 273 7.72 12.14 -17.53
N GLU A 274 7.12 13.31 -17.32
CA GLU A 274 7.53 14.21 -16.23
C GLU A 274 7.34 13.53 -14.87
N LEU A 275 8.36 13.63 -14.02
CA LEU A 275 8.30 13.13 -12.64
C LEU A 275 7.91 14.21 -11.63
N GLN A 276 7.83 15.46 -12.07
CA GLN A 276 7.50 16.59 -11.23
C GLN A 276 6.21 17.27 -11.67
N THR A 277 5.38 17.61 -10.71
CA THR A 277 4.12 18.30 -10.88
C THR A 277 4.00 19.40 -9.83
N VAL A 278 3.56 20.59 -10.21
CA VAL A 278 3.29 21.66 -9.25
C VAL A 278 2.08 21.26 -8.40
N ILE A 279 2.28 21.17 -7.10
CA ILE A 279 1.24 20.82 -6.14
C ILE A 279 0.69 22.06 -5.45
N PHE A 280 1.58 22.98 -5.11
CA PHE A 280 1.26 24.20 -4.38
C PHE A 280 2.12 25.36 -4.91
N GLN A 281 1.53 26.52 -5.11
CA GLN A 281 2.24 27.72 -5.56
C GLN A 281 1.47 28.97 -5.13
N ASN A 282 2.19 29.96 -4.56
CA ASN A 282 1.65 31.27 -4.16
C ASN A 282 0.40 31.18 -3.26
N GLY A 283 0.39 30.25 -2.30
CA GLY A 283 -0.73 30.06 -1.38
C GLY A 283 -1.88 29.20 -1.93
N GLU A 284 -1.81 28.75 -3.17
CA GLU A 284 -2.87 27.97 -3.81
C GLU A 284 -2.45 26.52 -4.10
N ILE A 285 -3.41 25.60 -3.98
CA ILE A 285 -3.22 24.20 -4.33
C ILE A 285 -3.60 24.01 -5.80
N PHE A 286 -2.62 23.67 -6.64
CA PHE A 286 -2.80 23.44 -8.07
C PHE A 286 -3.33 22.05 -8.39
N ASN A 287 -2.80 21.03 -7.72
CA ASN A 287 -3.20 19.64 -7.93
C ASN A 287 -3.90 19.09 -6.69
N LYS A 288 -5.22 18.90 -6.81
CA LYS A 288 -6.07 18.36 -5.75
C LYS A 288 -6.47 16.92 -6.09
N TRP A 289 -5.51 16.02 -6.15
CA TRP A 289 -5.83 14.62 -6.38
C TRP A 289 -6.62 14.05 -5.21
N ASN A 290 -7.78 13.51 -5.51
CA ASN A 290 -8.48 12.68 -4.55
C ASN A 290 -7.78 11.30 -4.43
N VAL A 291 -8.18 10.53 -3.42
CA VAL A 291 -7.52 9.25 -3.13
C VAL A 291 -7.70 8.22 -4.25
N HIS A 292 -8.80 8.28 -4.98
CA HIS A 292 -9.08 7.35 -6.09
C HIS A 292 -8.26 7.68 -7.32
N GLU A 293 -8.07 8.96 -7.62
CA GLU A 293 -7.16 9.43 -8.68
C GLU A 293 -5.70 9.07 -8.35
N ALA A 294 -5.28 9.27 -7.10
CA ALA A 294 -3.95 8.88 -6.64
C ALA A 294 -3.74 7.35 -6.77
N ARG A 295 -4.74 6.53 -6.42
CA ARG A 295 -4.72 5.07 -6.63
C ARG A 295 -4.61 4.71 -8.11
N ALA A 296 -5.40 5.34 -8.96
CA ALA A 296 -5.37 5.09 -10.40
C ALA A 296 -4.00 5.45 -11.00
N HIS A 297 -3.43 6.59 -10.60
CA HIS A 297 -2.08 7.00 -11.00
C HIS A 297 -1.01 6.02 -10.53
N CYS A 298 -1.02 5.63 -9.26
CA CYS A 298 -0.09 4.65 -8.70
C CYS A 298 -0.13 3.33 -9.49
N ARG A 299 -1.33 2.83 -9.76
CA ARG A 299 -1.53 1.61 -10.55
C ARG A 299 -1.00 1.71 -11.98
N ALA A 300 -1.18 2.87 -12.62
CA ALA A 300 -0.64 3.12 -13.95
C ALA A 300 0.89 3.13 -13.95
N VAL A 301 1.50 3.82 -12.98
CA VAL A 301 2.96 3.95 -12.86
C VAL A 301 3.64 2.61 -12.51
N ILE A 302 3.01 1.77 -11.67
CA ILE A 302 3.53 0.43 -11.37
C ILE A 302 3.56 -0.42 -12.65
N LYS A 303 2.57 -0.28 -13.54
CA LYS A 303 2.54 -1.02 -14.80
C LYS A 303 3.61 -0.60 -15.81
N GLU A 304 4.21 0.59 -15.67
CA GLU A 304 5.38 0.98 -16.44
C GLU A 304 6.61 0.11 -16.14
N LEU A 305 6.65 -0.54 -14.96
CA LEU A 305 7.74 -1.46 -14.61
C LEU A 305 7.48 -2.83 -15.25
N PRO A 306 8.48 -3.44 -15.91
CA PRO A 306 8.41 -4.83 -16.36
C PRO A 306 8.05 -5.79 -15.23
N LYS A 307 7.33 -6.87 -15.53
CA LYS A 307 6.80 -7.78 -14.51
C LYS A 307 7.91 -8.34 -13.62
N GLU A 308 9.02 -8.76 -14.20
CA GLU A 308 10.18 -9.31 -13.49
C GLU A 308 10.84 -8.32 -12.52
N LYS A 309 10.65 -7.00 -12.77
CA LYS A 309 11.15 -5.92 -11.90
C LYS A 309 10.23 -5.61 -10.71
N ARG A 310 9.02 -6.17 -10.71
CA ARG A 310 8.03 -6.02 -9.65
C ARG A 310 8.03 -7.20 -8.68
N GLU A 311 8.76 -8.26 -8.98
CA GLU A 311 8.88 -9.43 -8.12
C GLU A 311 9.47 -9.07 -6.75
N ILE A 312 8.89 -9.63 -5.69
CA ILE A 312 9.27 -9.30 -4.30
C ILE A 312 10.71 -9.66 -3.93
N HIS A 313 11.32 -10.59 -4.65
CA HIS A 313 12.72 -11.00 -4.47
C HIS A 313 13.71 -10.12 -5.24
N PHE A 314 13.23 -9.20 -6.06
CA PHE A 314 14.09 -8.31 -6.82
C PHE A 314 14.75 -7.28 -5.89
N SER A 315 16.07 -7.30 -5.78
CA SER A 315 16.84 -6.51 -4.80
C SER A 315 17.57 -5.31 -5.37
N SER A 316 17.57 -5.15 -6.69
CA SER A 316 18.20 -4.02 -7.37
C SER A 316 17.17 -2.91 -7.69
N PRO A 317 17.58 -1.66 -7.96
CA PRO A 317 16.68 -0.67 -8.52
C PRO A 317 16.01 -1.19 -9.80
N ALA A 318 14.69 -1.02 -9.91
CA ALA A 318 13.92 -1.55 -11.04
C ALA A 318 14.39 -0.95 -12.38
N ILE A 319 14.80 0.31 -12.37
CA ILE A 319 15.36 1.04 -13.51
C ILE A 319 16.56 1.88 -13.04
N PRO A 320 17.55 2.13 -13.91
CA PRO A 320 18.67 3.00 -13.56
C PRO A 320 18.22 4.46 -13.41
N THR A 321 18.97 5.21 -12.60
CA THR A 321 18.81 6.65 -12.47
C THR A 321 20.13 7.31 -12.89
N THR A 322 20.08 8.17 -13.90
CA THR A 322 21.23 8.93 -14.40
C THR A 322 21.13 10.39 -14.00
N PHE A 323 22.21 10.90 -13.44
CA PHE A 323 22.39 12.33 -13.21
C PHE A 323 23.22 12.92 -14.34
N LYS A 324 22.64 13.83 -15.14
CA LYS A 324 23.40 14.61 -16.10
C LYS A 324 24.08 15.75 -15.38
N GLU A 325 25.39 15.76 -15.41
CA GLU A 325 26.21 16.89 -14.96
C GLU A 325 26.28 17.93 -16.08
N VAL A 326 26.15 19.21 -15.71
CA VAL A 326 26.36 20.35 -16.60
C VAL A 326 27.85 20.70 -16.62
#